data_ce01b21cb7e13a9b9d2a34cea412176a
#
_entry.id   ce01b21cb7e13a9b9d2a34cea412176a
#
_cell.length_a   1.000
_cell.length_b   1.000
_cell.length_c   1.000
_cell.angle_alpha   90.00
_cell.angle_beta   90.00
_cell.angle_gamma   90.00
#
_symmetry.space_group_name_H-M   'P 1'
#
loop_
_entity.id
_entity.type
_entity.pdbx_description
1 polymer ?
#
loop_
_entity_poly.entity_id
_entity_poly.type
_entity_poly.pdbx_seq_one_letter_code
_entity_poly.pdbx_strand_id
1 'polypeptide(L)'
;MEVHTTTRPQDALNGVWAELDRALRKFPTWPTDPLHALAVLGEEFGELTKDVLQMTYEPGKTNAENVRMEAIQTAAMALRFVASLDDYIYKAGEQHRQEQWNATQAAYTATGGLHPCYDRA
;
A
#
# COMPACT_ATOMS: atom_id res chain seq x y z
N MET A 1 -4.31 30.33 20.53
CA MET A 1 -4.63 28.92 20.80
C MET A 1 -4.80 28.22 19.46
N GLU A 2 -3.78 27.52 19.02
CA GLU A 2 -3.90 26.73 17.78
C GLU A 2 -4.82 25.54 18.06
N VAL A 3 -5.94 25.49 17.37
CA VAL A 3 -6.80 24.31 17.37
C VAL A 3 -6.15 23.29 16.46
N HIS A 4 -5.44 22.33 17.03
CA HIS A 4 -4.99 21.15 16.27
C HIS A 4 -6.20 20.34 15.88
N THR A 5 -6.67 20.55 14.65
CA THR A 5 -7.73 19.73 14.08
C THR A 5 -7.10 18.43 13.61
N THR A 6 -7.17 17.41 14.41
CA THR A 6 -6.76 16.07 14.02
C THR A 6 -7.73 15.53 12.97
N THR A 7 -7.19 15.13 11.81
CA THR A 7 -8.00 14.47 10.78
C THR A 7 -8.58 13.17 11.33
N ARG A 8 -9.88 13.00 11.26
CA ARG A 8 -10.52 11.77 11.70
C ARG A 8 -10.11 10.60 10.77
N PRO A 9 -9.94 9.39 11.30
CA PRO A 9 -9.62 8.21 10.46
C PRO A 9 -10.58 8.01 9.29
N GLN A 10 -11.86 8.30 9.48
CA GLN A 10 -12.84 8.19 8.40
C GLN A 10 -12.59 9.19 7.26
N ASP A 11 -12.18 10.42 7.59
CA ASP A 11 -11.85 11.43 6.57
C ASP A 11 -10.58 11.04 5.80
N ALA A 12 -9.60 10.48 6.51
CA ALA A 12 -8.40 9.93 5.88
C ALA A 12 -8.74 8.78 4.92
N LEU A 13 -9.58 7.85 5.35
CA LEU A 13 -10.05 6.74 4.52
C LEU A 13 -10.80 7.23 3.28
N ASN A 14 -11.67 8.23 3.43
CA ASN A 14 -12.38 8.85 2.31
C ASN A 14 -11.40 9.47 1.29
N GLY A 15 -10.34 10.10 1.78
CA GLY A 15 -9.28 10.65 0.93
C GLY A 15 -8.53 9.56 0.15
N VAL A 16 -8.20 8.46 0.81
CA VAL A 16 -7.55 7.30 0.17
C VAL A 16 -8.47 6.68 -0.89
N TRP A 17 -9.75 6.53 -0.59
CA TRP A 17 -10.73 6.00 -1.53
C TRP A 17 -10.88 6.88 -2.77
N ALA A 18 -10.97 8.20 -2.58
CA ALA A 18 -11.05 9.16 -3.68
C ALA A 18 -9.81 9.11 -4.58
N GLU A 19 -8.62 8.99 -3.99
CA GLU A 19 -7.36 8.87 -4.74
C GLU A 19 -7.28 7.54 -5.49
N LEU A 20 -7.71 6.45 -4.90
CA LEU A 20 -7.77 5.16 -5.58
C LEU A 20 -8.70 5.22 -6.81
N ASP A 21 -9.87 5.82 -6.66
CA ASP A 21 -10.82 6.00 -7.76
C ASP A 21 -10.23 6.87 -8.88
N ARG A 22 -9.57 7.95 -8.53
CA ARG A 22 -8.84 8.81 -9.50
C ARG A 22 -7.76 8.03 -10.25
N ALA A 23 -6.95 7.25 -9.52
CA ALA A 23 -5.86 6.46 -10.09
C ALA A 23 -6.38 5.36 -11.04
N LEU A 24 -7.47 4.69 -10.66
CA LEU A 24 -8.12 3.67 -11.51
C LEU A 24 -8.65 4.26 -12.82
N ARG A 25 -9.16 5.48 -12.79
CA ARG A 25 -9.65 6.17 -14.00
C ARG A 25 -8.51 6.63 -14.90
N LYS A 26 -7.44 7.19 -14.30
CA LYS A 26 -6.28 7.73 -15.03
C LYS A 26 -5.38 6.62 -15.57
N PHE A 27 -5.20 5.56 -14.80
CA PHE A 27 -4.35 4.42 -15.12
C PHE A 27 -5.16 3.13 -14.96
N PRO A 28 -5.99 2.77 -15.94
CA PRO A 28 -6.89 1.62 -15.82
C PRO A 28 -6.17 0.26 -15.84
N THR A 29 -4.91 0.23 -16.28
CA THR A 29 -4.10 -0.99 -16.29
C THR A 29 -3.20 -1.04 -15.07
N TRP A 30 -3.03 -2.23 -14.53
CA TRP A 30 -2.14 -2.52 -13.40
C TRP A 30 -1.22 -3.69 -13.76
N PRO A 31 0.07 -3.65 -13.37
CA PRO A 31 0.99 -4.74 -13.68
C PRO A 31 0.53 -6.07 -13.13
N THR A 32 0.68 -7.13 -13.92
CA THR A 32 0.48 -8.50 -13.47
C THR A 32 1.76 -9.14 -12.92
N ASP A 33 2.89 -8.50 -13.14
CA ASP A 33 4.16 -8.86 -12.48
C ASP A 33 4.16 -8.29 -11.07
N PRO A 34 4.20 -9.14 -10.02
CA PRO A 34 4.16 -8.66 -8.64
C PRO A 34 5.35 -7.78 -8.26
N LEU A 35 6.53 -7.99 -8.84
CA LEU A 35 7.70 -7.14 -8.60
C LEU A 35 7.52 -5.75 -9.20
N HIS A 36 6.91 -5.65 -10.36
CA HIS A 36 6.58 -4.36 -10.98
C HIS A 36 5.51 -3.63 -10.14
N ALA A 37 4.45 -4.33 -9.73
CA ALA A 37 3.42 -3.75 -8.86
C ALA A 37 4.00 -3.27 -7.53
N LEU A 38 4.90 -4.05 -6.93
CA LEU A 38 5.61 -3.67 -5.70
C LEU A 38 6.49 -2.43 -5.93
N ALA A 39 7.15 -2.33 -7.08
CA ALA A 39 7.98 -1.16 -7.42
C ALA A 39 7.13 0.12 -7.54
N VAL A 40 5.93 0.04 -8.10
CA VAL A 40 4.99 1.17 -8.16
C VAL A 40 4.61 1.64 -6.75
N LEU A 41 4.27 0.72 -5.85
CA LEU A 41 4.01 1.03 -4.44
C LEU A 41 5.24 1.62 -3.75
N GLY A 42 6.42 1.05 -4.01
CA GLY A 42 7.69 1.53 -3.46
C GLY A 42 8.05 2.94 -3.90
N GLU A 43 7.72 3.32 -5.14
CA GLU A 43 7.91 4.68 -5.66
C GLU A 43 7.10 5.70 -4.85
N GLU A 44 5.83 5.44 -4.61
CA GLU A 44 4.96 6.30 -3.80
C GLU A 44 5.47 6.41 -2.35
N PHE A 45 5.88 5.30 -1.77
CA PHE A 45 6.49 5.30 -0.43
C PHE A 45 7.80 6.09 -0.41
N GLY A 46 8.59 6.02 -1.47
CA GLY A 46 9.82 6.81 -1.63
C GLY A 46 9.55 8.31 -1.66
N GLU A 47 8.52 8.75 -2.38
CA GLU A 47 8.11 10.17 -2.41
C GLU A 47 7.61 10.64 -1.04
N LEU A 48 6.85 9.81 -0.33
CA LEU A 48 6.44 10.08 1.05
C LEU A 48 7.66 10.24 1.96
N THR A 49 8.62 9.34 1.87
CA THR A 49 9.86 9.38 2.65
C THR A 49 10.62 10.67 2.37
N LYS A 50 10.77 11.04 1.11
CA LYS A 50 11.42 12.29 0.71
C LYS A 50 10.75 13.51 1.32
N ASP A 51 9.43 13.61 1.22
CA ASP A 51 8.68 14.76 1.75
C ASP A 51 8.78 14.86 3.28
N VAL A 52 8.70 13.74 3.99
CA VAL A 52 8.87 13.71 5.45
C VAL A 52 10.28 14.15 5.86
N LEU A 53 11.31 13.68 5.15
CA LEU A 53 12.70 14.10 5.39
C LEU A 53 12.90 15.59 5.11
N GLN A 54 12.31 16.11 4.04
CA GLN A 54 12.37 17.54 3.72
C GLN A 54 11.64 18.38 4.77
N MET A 55 10.49 17.96 5.23
CA MET A 55 9.77 18.62 6.34
C MET A 55 10.62 18.69 7.61
N THR A 56 11.39 17.65 7.87
CA THR A 56 12.19 17.53 9.08
C THR A 56 13.49 18.33 9.02
N TYR A 57 14.21 18.24 7.90
CA TYR A 57 15.58 18.74 7.79
C TYR A 57 15.75 19.92 6.87
N GLU A 58 14.79 20.21 6.01
CA GLU A 58 14.89 21.27 5.01
C GLU A 58 13.64 22.17 5.04
N PRO A 59 13.45 22.98 6.09
CA PRO A 59 12.28 23.83 6.25
C PRO A 59 12.04 24.71 5.01
N GLY A 60 10.79 24.75 4.54
CA GLY A 60 10.36 25.56 3.41
C GLY A 60 10.40 24.86 2.05
N LYS A 61 10.99 23.66 1.92
CA LYS A 61 10.99 22.91 0.66
C LYS A 61 9.70 22.17 0.37
N THR A 62 8.98 21.79 1.40
CA THR A 62 7.68 21.13 1.28
C THR A 62 6.76 21.58 2.42
N ASN A 63 5.57 21.04 2.49
CA ASN A 63 4.57 21.38 3.50
C ASN A 63 3.79 20.13 3.93
N ALA A 64 3.02 20.28 5.01
CA ALA A 64 2.23 19.19 5.56
C ALA A 64 1.19 18.65 4.57
N GLU A 65 0.67 19.49 3.69
CA GLU A 65 -0.31 19.05 2.68
C GLU A 65 0.33 18.12 1.63
N ASN A 66 1.56 18.42 1.21
CA ASN A 66 2.31 17.52 0.32
C ASN A 66 2.59 16.16 0.98
N VAL A 67 2.98 16.16 2.25
CA VAL A 67 3.15 14.92 3.03
C VAL A 67 1.83 14.13 3.08
N ARG A 68 0.72 14.81 3.33
CA ARG A 68 -0.61 14.19 3.34
C ARG A 68 -0.93 13.54 1.99
N MET A 69 -0.72 14.26 0.91
CA MET A 69 -0.95 13.77 -0.45
C MET A 69 -0.14 12.51 -0.76
N GLU A 70 1.15 12.51 -0.43
CA GLU A 70 2.02 11.36 -0.66
C GLU A 70 1.62 10.16 0.21
N ALA A 71 1.22 10.39 1.45
CA ALA A 71 0.71 9.32 2.33
C ALA A 71 -0.59 8.71 1.78
N ILE A 72 -1.50 9.55 1.28
CA ILE A 72 -2.76 9.11 0.65
C ILE A 72 -2.48 8.30 -0.62
N GLN A 73 -1.55 8.75 -1.47
CA GLN A 73 -1.17 8.04 -2.69
C GLN A 73 -0.53 6.68 -2.36
N THR A 74 0.33 6.62 -1.37
CA THR A 74 0.94 5.38 -0.90
C THR A 74 -0.14 4.39 -0.41
N ALA A 75 -1.08 4.85 0.39
CA ALA A 75 -2.18 4.02 0.88
C ALA A 75 -3.09 3.53 -0.26
N ALA A 76 -3.40 4.39 -1.23
CA ALA A 76 -4.20 4.03 -2.39
C ALA A 76 -3.50 2.96 -3.25
N MET A 77 -2.19 3.06 -3.45
CA MET A 77 -1.42 2.06 -4.20
C MET A 77 -1.32 0.74 -3.43
N ALA A 78 -1.21 0.78 -2.10
CA ALA A 78 -1.27 -0.42 -1.28
C ALA A 78 -2.62 -1.14 -1.40
N LEU A 79 -3.74 -0.40 -1.40
CA LEU A 79 -5.07 -0.96 -1.65
C LEU A 79 -5.18 -1.58 -3.04
N ARG A 80 -4.64 -0.90 -4.05
CA ARG A 80 -4.63 -1.41 -5.42
C ARG A 80 -3.82 -2.71 -5.54
N PHE A 81 -2.69 -2.77 -4.84
CA PHE A 81 -1.87 -3.97 -4.76
C PHE A 81 -2.66 -5.15 -4.18
N VAL A 82 -3.35 -4.93 -3.07
CA VAL A 82 -4.20 -5.95 -2.42
C VAL A 82 -5.35 -6.38 -3.33
N ALA A 83 -6.02 -5.44 -3.97
CA ALA A 83 -7.14 -5.72 -4.87
C ALA A 83 -6.73 -6.56 -6.10
N SER A 84 -5.46 -6.53 -6.46
CA SER A 84 -4.92 -7.23 -7.64
C SER A 84 -4.19 -8.54 -7.28
N LEU A 85 -4.22 -8.97 -6.03
CA LEU A 85 -3.45 -10.14 -5.55
C LEU A 85 -3.68 -11.40 -6.37
N ASP A 86 -4.92 -11.65 -6.78
CA ASP A 86 -5.29 -12.86 -7.51
C ASP A 86 -4.87 -12.81 -9.00
N ASP A 87 -4.52 -11.63 -9.49
CA ASP A 87 -4.12 -11.43 -10.89
C ASP A 87 -2.61 -11.53 -11.11
N TYR A 88 -1.82 -11.60 -10.04
CA TYR A 88 -0.35 -11.64 -10.16
C TYR A 88 0.13 -12.97 -10.70
N ILE A 89 1.05 -12.87 -11.67
CA ILE A 89 1.71 -14.01 -12.28
C ILE A 89 3.15 -14.07 -11.75
N TYR A 90 3.41 -15.06 -10.91
CA TYR A 90 4.75 -15.31 -10.40
C TYR A 90 5.56 -16.12 -11.39
N LYS A 91 6.82 -15.73 -11.64
CA LYS A 91 7.71 -16.40 -12.60
C LYS A 91 8.24 -17.76 -12.14
N ALA A 92 8.06 -18.12 -10.87
CA ALA A 92 8.29 -19.49 -10.42
C ALA A 92 7.27 -20.42 -11.10
N GLY A 93 7.70 -21.63 -11.49
CA GLY A 93 6.84 -22.58 -12.17
C GLY A 93 5.49 -22.78 -11.44
N GLU A 94 4.43 -23.03 -12.19
CA GLU A 94 3.07 -23.15 -11.64
C GLU A 94 2.97 -24.18 -10.52
N GLN A 95 3.72 -25.28 -10.62
CA GLN A 95 3.76 -26.32 -9.59
C GLN A 95 4.28 -25.76 -8.25
N HIS A 96 5.39 -25.03 -8.29
CA HIS A 96 5.98 -24.42 -7.10
C HIS A 96 5.04 -23.38 -6.47
N ARG A 97 4.36 -22.60 -7.30
CA ARG A 97 3.34 -21.64 -6.87
C ARG A 97 2.19 -22.34 -6.15
N GLN A 98 1.70 -23.45 -6.72
CA GLN A 98 0.60 -24.23 -6.11
C GLN A 98 1.03 -24.83 -4.78
N GLU A 99 2.25 -25.34 -4.67
CA GLU A 99 2.79 -25.88 -3.43
C GLU A 99 2.89 -24.80 -2.34
N GLN A 100 3.38 -23.61 -2.69
CA GLN A 100 3.45 -22.48 -1.76
C GLN A 100 2.07 -22.02 -1.30
N TRP A 101 1.12 -21.93 -2.22
CA TRP A 101 -0.25 -21.57 -1.91
C TRP A 101 -0.88 -22.59 -0.95
N ASN A 102 -0.73 -23.88 -1.24
CA ASN A 102 -1.26 -24.93 -0.40
C ASN A 102 -0.65 -24.91 1.00
N ALA A 103 0.67 -24.67 1.10
CA ALA A 103 1.35 -24.53 2.39
C ALA A 103 0.83 -23.33 3.19
N THR A 104 0.61 -22.19 2.53
CA THR A 104 0.05 -21.00 3.15
C THR A 104 -1.38 -21.23 3.64
N GLN A 105 -2.20 -21.89 2.86
CA GLN A 105 -3.58 -22.23 3.25
C GLN A 105 -3.61 -23.22 4.43
N ALA A 106 -2.73 -24.19 4.41
CA ALA A 106 -2.61 -25.16 5.53
C ALA A 106 -2.18 -24.45 6.83
N ALA A 107 -1.21 -23.53 6.76
CA ALA A 107 -0.78 -22.73 7.91
C ALA A 107 -1.91 -21.82 8.41
N TYR A 108 -2.63 -21.17 7.51
CA TYR A 108 -3.77 -20.33 7.85
C TYR A 108 -4.89 -21.13 8.56
N THR A 109 -5.21 -22.30 8.05
CA THR A 109 -6.21 -23.20 8.65
C THR A 109 -5.74 -23.72 10.01
N ALA A 110 -4.47 -24.09 10.13
CA ALA A 110 -3.87 -24.58 11.38
C ALA A 110 -3.86 -23.53 12.50
N THR A 111 -3.78 -22.25 12.16
CA THR A 111 -3.81 -21.14 13.12
C THR A 111 -5.22 -20.61 13.41
N GLY A 112 -6.26 -21.26 12.91
CA GLY A 112 -7.64 -20.80 13.08
C GLY A 112 -7.96 -19.52 12.32
N GLY A 113 -7.23 -19.25 11.24
CA GLY A 113 -7.41 -18.07 10.40
C GLY A 113 -6.54 -16.87 10.79
N LEU A 114 -5.59 -17.04 11.70
CA LEU A 114 -4.63 -16.01 12.08
C LEU A 114 -3.36 -16.15 11.22
N HIS A 115 -2.95 -15.05 10.59
CA HIS A 115 -1.71 -15.02 9.83
C HIS A 115 -0.52 -15.13 10.79
N PRO A 116 0.51 -15.98 10.50
CA PRO A 116 1.66 -16.17 11.39
C PRO A 116 2.40 -14.87 11.75
N CYS A 117 2.33 -13.84 10.93
CA CYS A 117 2.94 -12.53 11.19
C CYS A 117 2.23 -11.74 12.29
N TYR A 118 0.99 -12.07 12.63
CA TYR A 118 0.22 -11.37 13.66
C TYR A 118 0.35 -12.01 15.05
N ASP A 119 0.98 -13.17 15.12
CA ASP A 119 1.11 -13.96 16.35
C ASP A 119 2.46 -13.73 17.05
N ARG A 120 3.19 -12.71 16.66
CA ARG A 120 4.42 -12.29 17.32
C ARG A 120 4.13 -11.16 18.29
N ALA A 121 3.59 -11.55 19.41
CA ALA A 121 3.62 -10.67 20.58
C ALA A 121 5.04 -10.63 21.17
#